data_67d98f900f01d85f0c9366db2c0fec5c
#
_entry.id   67d98f900f01d85f0c9366db2c0fec5c
#
_cell.length_a   1.000
_cell.length_b   1.000
_cell.length_c   1.000
_cell.angle_alpha   90.00
_cell.angle_beta   90.00
_cell.angle_gamma   90.00
#
_symmetry.space_group_name_H-M   'P 1'
#
loop_
_entity.id
_entity.type
_entity.pdbx_description
1 polymer ?
#
loop_
_entity_poly.entity_id
_entity_poly.type
_entity_poly.pdbx_seq_one_letter_code
_entity_poly.pdbx_strand_id
1 'polypeptide(L)'
;MAALAIFAAATGAGAQQVPRLKFEKYTLPNGLEVILHEDHSTPIISVNTWFKVGSGDEKPGRTGFAHLFEHIMFMGSQHVPVGDFDKLLEAAGATNNGSTTEDRTNYYENLPSNALALALWLDADRMGYLLPTMDLAKLDLQRDVVKNERRQSYDNVPYGLVDETILKALYPKSHPYSWPVIGSMADLSAAALDDVKDFFRIYYAPNNATLSIAGDFDPKEAKMLVAKYFSAIPRGPKLPPRPSLAPIKIAKDTFLVLEDKVQLPRVFYTWPTVKAYNADEAPLDVLAAVLASDKNSRLYKRLVYDLQTAQSVSASQQSGRLAGIFQIDLLAKPGNKPVDLDKIVREEVQRLIAGGITPRELERVKNSYRSLFLNQLASIGGFGGKANLLNQYNYGVGTPDYVQEDAARYQRVTRADVQRVAKKYLSTPKIVLTVVPEGKTDLKLTSIGGDR
;
A
#
# COMPACT_ATOMS: atom_id res chain seq x y z
N MET A 1 -37.02 -55.98 -19.44
CA MET A 1 -35.82 -55.39 -18.81
C MET A 1 -35.78 -53.92 -19.20
N ALA A 2 -36.15 -53.06 -18.29
CA ALA A 2 -36.07 -51.57 -18.50
C ALA A 2 -34.79 -51.04 -17.87
N ALA A 3 -33.90 -50.49 -18.68
CA ALA A 3 -32.67 -49.84 -18.22
C ALA A 3 -32.98 -48.44 -17.74
N LEU A 4 -32.77 -48.20 -16.43
CA LEU A 4 -32.89 -46.92 -15.79
C LEU A 4 -31.58 -46.10 -16.05
N ALA A 5 -31.63 -45.12 -16.91
CA ALA A 5 -30.54 -44.18 -17.11
C ALA A 5 -30.54 -43.13 -15.98
N ILE A 6 -29.59 -43.22 -15.06
CA ILE A 6 -29.36 -42.23 -14.02
C ILE A 6 -28.58 -41.09 -14.66
N PHE A 7 -29.26 -39.95 -14.93
CA PHE A 7 -28.61 -38.67 -15.24
C PHE A 7 -28.07 -38.11 -13.94
N ALA A 8 -26.77 -38.20 -13.69
CA ALA A 8 -26.09 -37.46 -12.67
C ALA A 8 -26.00 -35.99 -13.12
N ALA A 9 -26.88 -35.15 -12.60
CA ALA A 9 -26.76 -33.72 -12.70
C ALA A 9 -25.51 -33.30 -11.89
N ALA A 10 -24.42 -33.05 -12.58
CA ALA A 10 -23.27 -32.36 -11.98
C ALA A 10 -23.72 -30.94 -11.63
N THR A 11 -24.15 -30.74 -10.39
CA THR A 11 -24.30 -29.40 -9.84
C THR A 11 -22.92 -28.78 -9.84
N GLY A 12 -22.62 -27.97 -10.85
CA GLY A 12 -21.43 -27.13 -10.86
C GLY A 12 -21.40 -26.37 -9.54
N ALA A 13 -20.38 -26.60 -8.73
CA ALA A 13 -20.13 -25.80 -7.54
C ALA A 13 -20.03 -24.34 -8.00
N GLY A 14 -21.12 -23.60 -7.86
CA GLY A 14 -21.20 -22.20 -8.21
C GLY A 14 -20.09 -21.49 -7.47
N ALA A 15 -19.20 -20.85 -8.21
CA ALA A 15 -18.09 -20.15 -7.61
C ALA A 15 -18.65 -19.14 -6.60
N GLN A 16 -18.36 -19.33 -5.30
CA GLN A 16 -18.84 -18.47 -4.22
C GLN A 16 -18.52 -17.00 -4.53
N GLN A 17 -19.54 -16.18 -4.67
CA GLN A 17 -19.36 -14.75 -4.96
C GLN A 17 -18.76 -14.04 -3.73
N VAL A 18 -17.92 -13.05 -3.98
CA VAL A 18 -17.45 -12.16 -2.93
C VAL A 18 -18.66 -11.41 -2.38
N PRO A 19 -18.96 -11.49 -1.06
CA PRO A 19 -20.14 -10.83 -0.50
C PRO A 19 -19.99 -9.30 -0.52
N ARG A 20 -21.13 -8.60 -0.54
CA ARG A 20 -21.17 -7.14 -0.32
C ARG A 20 -20.95 -6.82 1.14
N LEU A 21 -20.29 -5.71 1.40
CA LEU A 21 -20.26 -5.10 2.72
C LEU A 21 -21.47 -4.17 2.84
N LYS A 22 -22.39 -4.50 3.74
CA LYS A 22 -23.48 -3.59 4.11
C LYS A 22 -22.88 -2.45 4.93
N PHE A 23 -23.21 -1.22 4.62
CA PHE A 23 -22.72 -0.07 5.36
C PHE A 23 -23.78 1.04 5.38
N GLU A 24 -23.61 1.95 6.33
CA GLU A 24 -24.25 3.24 6.35
C GLU A 24 -23.15 4.32 6.25
N LYS A 25 -23.38 5.35 5.42
CA LYS A 25 -22.45 6.48 5.30
C LYS A 25 -23.17 7.80 5.51
N TYR A 26 -22.59 8.70 6.33
CA TYR A 26 -23.08 10.06 6.52
C TYR A 26 -21.90 11.01 6.75
N THR A 27 -22.18 12.30 6.78
CA THR A 27 -21.17 13.35 6.98
C THR A 27 -21.62 14.28 8.09
N LEU A 28 -20.74 14.56 9.05
CA LEU A 28 -20.99 15.56 10.09
C LEU A 28 -20.91 16.99 9.52
N PRO A 29 -21.53 18.00 10.18
CA PRO A 29 -21.48 19.40 9.73
C PRO A 29 -20.05 19.95 9.55
N ASN A 30 -19.08 19.46 10.34
CA ASN A 30 -17.66 19.84 10.21
C ASN A 30 -16.95 19.16 9.04
N GLY A 31 -17.63 18.26 8.33
CA GLY A 31 -17.10 17.59 7.12
C GLY A 31 -16.49 16.22 7.34
N LEU A 32 -16.49 15.69 8.57
CA LEU A 32 -16.03 14.31 8.83
C LEU A 32 -16.99 13.33 8.15
N GLU A 33 -16.47 12.51 7.24
CA GLU A 33 -17.21 11.38 6.67
C GLU A 33 -17.17 10.20 7.66
N VAL A 34 -18.32 9.57 7.89
CA VAL A 34 -18.45 8.41 8.80
C VAL A 34 -19.05 7.24 8.04
N ILE A 35 -18.43 6.08 8.19
CA ILE A 35 -18.88 4.81 7.59
C ILE A 35 -19.08 3.79 8.72
N LEU A 36 -20.27 3.20 8.79
CA LEU A 36 -20.65 2.20 9.79
C LEU A 36 -20.88 0.86 9.08
N HIS A 37 -20.25 -0.20 9.55
CA HIS A 37 -20.46 -1.58 9.11
C HIS A 37 -20.72 -2.48 10.32
N GLU A 38 -21.99 -2.77 10.55
CA GLU A 38 -22.44 -3.63 11.65
C GLU A 38 -22.19 -5.10 11.31
N ASP A 39 -21.49 -5.80 12.21
CA ASP A 39 -21.15 -7.23 12.08
C ASP A 39 -21.05 -7.88 13.48
N HIS A 40 -22.07 -8.60 13.87
CA HIS A 40 -22.17 -9.28 15.19
C HIS A 40 -21.54 -10.68 15.20
N SER A 41 -20.72 -11.04 14.23
CA SER A 41 -20.10 -12.37 14.16
C SER A 41 -19.10 -12.63 15.28
N THR A 42 -18.50 -11.57 15.82
CA THR A 42 -17.56 -11.62 16.97
C THR A 42 -17.73 -10.34 17.80
N PRO A 43 -17.53 -10.39 19.14
CA PRO A 43 -17.70 -9.23 20.02
C PRO A 43 -16.49 -8.26 19.94
N ILE A 44 -16.13 -7.88 18.73
CA ILE A 44 -14.96 -7.03 18.43
C ILE A 44 -15.41 -5.87 17.52
N ILE A 45 -14.82 -4.71 17.73
CA ILE A 45 -14.95 -3.53 16.87
C ILE A 45 -13.58 -3.13 16.34
N SER A 46 -13.55 -2.58 15.15
CA SER A 46 -12.44 -1.79 14.64
C SER A 46 -12.90 -0.37 14.36
N VAL A 47 -12.22 0.59 14.94
CA VAL A 47 -12.29 2.00 14.59
C VAL A 47 -11.09 2.29 13.70
N ASN A 48 -11.29 2.90 12.54
CA ASN A 48 -10.22 3.18 11.58
C ASN A 48 -10.41 4.59 11.00
N THR A 49 -9.52 5.49 11.36
CA THR A 49 -9.53 6.88 10.92
C THR A 49 -8.51 7.09 9.82
N TRP A 50 -8.95 7.48 8.63
CA TRP A 50 -8.12 7.86 7.48
C TRP A 50 -8.07 9.36 7.33
N PHE A 51 -6.84 9.90 7.28
CA PHE A 51 -6.58 11.23 6.77
C PHE A 51 -6.12 11.13 5.32
N LYS A 52 -6.78 11.90 4.44
CA LYS A 52 -6.50 11.92 3.00
C LYS A 52 -5.23 12.76 2.74
N VAL A 53 -4.12 12.39 3.36
CA VAL A 53 -2.80 13.03 3.27
C VAL A 53 -1.70 11.99 3.43
N GLY A 54 -0.69 12.04 2.58
CA GLY A 54 0.49 11.18 2.63
C GLY A 54 1.74 11.95 2.18
N SER A 55 2.85 11.23 1.95
CA SER A 55 4.09 11.88 1.53
C SER A 55 3.97 12.61 0.18
N GLY A 56 3.00 12.22 -0.67
CA GLY A 56 2.70 12.90 -1.92
C GLY A 56 2.03 14.28 -1.78
N ASP A 57 1.61 14.67 -0.59
CA ASP A 57 1.06 16.01 -0.31
C ASP A 57 2.13 16.94 0.32
N GLU A 58 3.35 16.45 0.51
CA GLU A 58 4.50 17.19 1.03
C GLU A 58 5.12 18.11 -0.04
N LYS A 59 6.03 18.97 0.41
CA LYS A 59 6.80 19.84 -0.47
C LYS A 59 8.26 19.42 -0.51
N PRO A 60 8.97 19.57 -1.65
CA PRO A 60 10.42 19.41 -1.69
C PRO A 60 11.10 20.24 -0.59
N GLY A 61 12.05 19.65 0.14
CA GLY A 61 12.69 20.25 1.31
C GLY A 61 11.90 20.13 2.62
N ARG A 62 10.76 19.43 2.59
CA ARG A 62 9.91 19.13 3.75
C ARG A 62 9.36 17.71 3.64
N THR A 63 10.21 16.76 3.25
CA THR A 63 9.83 15.35 3.08
C THR A 63 9.86 14.60 4.41
N GLY A 64 8.98 13.60 4.57
CA GLY A 64 8.81 12.81 5.79
C GLY A 64 7.82 13.39 6.79
N PHE A 65 7.13 14.50 6.48
CA PHE A 65 6.18 15.14 7.40
C PHE A 65 4.93 14.29 7.64
N ALA A 66 4.39 13.67 6.62
CA ALA A 66 3.22 12.80 6.78
C ALA A 66 3.51 11.63 7.73
N HIS A 67 4.69 11.00 7.57
CA HIS A 67 5.14 9.94 8.46
C HIS A 67 5.50 10.45 9.87
N LEU A 68 6.16 11.58 9.98
CA LEU A 68 6.41 12.23 11.26
C LEU A 68 5.09 12.48 12.02
N PHE A 69 4.02 12.89 11.31
CA PHE A 69 2.70 13.06 11.91
C PHE A 69 2.06 11.75 12.32
N GLU A 70 2.28 10.66 11.61
CA GLU A 70 1.85 9.35 12.09
C GLU A 70 2.33 9.11 13.53
N HIS A 71 3.62 9.37 13.80
CA HIS A 71 4.19 9.25 15.15
C HIS A 71 3.66 10.30 16.14
N ILE A 72 3.57 11.55 15.71
CA ILE A 72 3.12 12.65 16.57
C ILE A 72 1.69 12.41 17.10
N MET A 73 0.83 11.78 16.33
CA MET A 73 -0.56 11.49 16.72
C MET A 73 -0.68 10.56 17.95
N PHE A 74 0.39 9.88 18.34
CA PHE A 74 0.46 9.07 19.57
C PHE A 74 1.10 9.82 20.76
N MET A 75 1.54 11.08 20.57
CA MET A 75 2.27 11.86 21.58
C MET A 75 1.38 12.61 22.57
N GLY A 76 0.16 12.10 22.78
CA GLY A 76 -0.82 12.72 23.68
C GLY A 76 -1.42 14.00 23.11
N SER A 77 -2.41 14.51 23.81
CA SER A 77 -3.24 15.63 23.43
C SER A 77 -3.63 16.42 24.69
N GLN A 78 -4.57 17.35 24.60
CA GLN A 78 -4.93 18.19 25.74
C GLN A 78 -5.50 17.38 26.93
N HIS A 79 -6.23 16.29 26.66
CA HIS A 79 -6.89 15.49 27.68
C HIS A 79 -6.27 14.10 27.88
N VAL A 80 -5.33 13.73 27.03
CA VAL A 80 -4.62 12.44 27.08
C VAL A 80 -3.13 12.72 27.22
N PRO A 81 -2.52 12.53 28.40
CA PRO A 81 -1.09 12.69 28.61
C PRO A 81 -0.24 11.83 27.67
N VAL A 82 1.01 12.22 27.47
CA VAL A 82 1.98 11.45 26.69
C VAL A 82 2.13 10.04 27.29
N GLY A 83 1.98 9.00 26.43
CA GLY A 83 2.08 7.60 26.81
C GLY A 83 0.82 7.00 27.43
N ASP A 84 -0.23 7.79 27.65
CA ASP A 84 -1.49 7.25 28.18
C ASP A 84 -2.44 6.75 27.08
N PHE A 85 -2.25 7.16 25.84
CA PHE A 85 -3.03 6.66 24.71
C PHE A 85 -2.95 5.13 24.60
N ASP A 86 -1.74 4.58 24.55
CA ASP A 86 -1.51 3.14 24.46
C ASP A 86 -1.93 2.42 25.75
N LYS A 87 -1.61 2.97 26.92
CA LYS A 87 -2.00 2.37 28.21
C LYS A 87 -3.51 2.22 28.37
N LEU A 88 -4.30 3.23 27.94
CA LEU A 88 -5.75 3.17 28.00
C LEU A 88 -6.31 2.10 27.06
N LEU A 89 -5.74 1.97 25.87
CA LEU A 89 -6.12 0.94 24.91
C LEU A 89 -5.70 -0.46 25.40
N GLU A 90 -4.48 -0.63 25.88
CA GLU A 90 -4.00 -1.89 26.46
C GLU A 90 -4.85 -2.35 27.64
N ALA A 91 -5.21 -1.42 28.54
CA ALA A 91 -6.10 -1.71 29.67
C ALA A 91 -7.50 -2.17 29.24
N ALA A 92 -7.96 -1.73 28.06
CA ALA A 92 -9.23 -2.18 27.46
C ALA A 92 -9.09 -3.46 26.63
N GLY A 93 -7.89 -4.07 26.53
CA GLY A 93 -7.63 -5.23 25.69
C GLY A 93 -7.58 -4.92 24.20
N ALA A 94 -7.30 -3.68 23.84
CA ALA A 94 -7.23 -3.22 22.46
C ALA A 94 -5.82 -3.37 21.86
N THR A 95 -5.77 -3.41 20.53
CA THR A 95 -4.56 -3.24 19.74
C THR A 95 -4.72 -2.04 18.82
N ASN A 96 -3.66 -1.29 18.60
CA ASN A 96 -3.66 -0.13 17.70
C ASN A 96 -2.44 -0.12 16.79
N ASN A 97 -2.50 0.67 15.74
CA ASN A 97 -1.34 1.01 14.90
C ASN A 97 -1.67 2.20 13.99
N GLY A 98 -0.62 2.77 13.37
CA GLY A 98 -0.71 3.76 12.29
C GLY A 98 0.04 3.29 11.05
N SER A 99 -0.24 3.90 9.92
CA SER A 99 0.57 3.74 8.70
C SER A 99 0.43 4.94 7.77
N THR A 100 1.52 5.25 7.07
CA THR A 100 1.58 6.29 6.04
C THR A 100 1.98 5.69 4.70
N THR A 101 1.34 6.18 3.64
CA THR A 101 1.75 5.94 2.26
C THR A 101 1.94 7.27 1.55
N GLU A 102 2.19 7.24 0.25
CA GLU A 102 2.22 8.45 -0.56
C GLU A 102 0.89 9.20 -0.58
N ASP A 103 -0.22 8.51 -0.36
CA ASP A 103 -1.55 9.06 -0.61
C ASP A 103 -2.43 9.24 0.63
N ARG A 104 -2.09 8.57 1.74
CA ARG A 104 -2.91 8.60 2.96
C ARG A 104 -2.09 8.30 4.22
N THR A 105 -2.62 8.75 5.37
CA THR A 105 -2.19 8.31 6.72
C THR A 105 -3.42 7.78 7.44
N ASN A 106 -3.32 6.60 8.08
CA ASN A 106 -4.43 6.06 8.84
C ASN A 106 -3.99 5.50 10.18
N TYR A 107 -4.97 5.44 11.07
CA TYR A 107 -4.86 4.89 12.42
C TYR A 107 -5.99 3.90 12.63
N TYR A 108 -5.76 2.84 13.37
CA TYR A 108 -6.82 1.94 13.76
C TYR A 108 -6.65 1.45 15.20
N GLU A 109 -7.77 1.19 15.83
CA GLU A 109 -7.92 0.50 17.09
C GLU A 109 -8.83 -0.71 16.89
N ASN A 110 -8.38 -1.90 17.33
CA ASN A 110 -9.22 -3.10 17.43
C ASN A 110 -9.45 -3.41 18.90
N LEU A 111 -10.70 -3.52 19.30
CA LEU A 111 -11.05 -3.57 20.71
C LEU A 111 -12.35 -4.35 20.95
N PRO A 112 -12.60 -4.82 22.19
CA PRO A 112 -13.89 -5.39 22.57
C PRO A 112 -15.05 -4.40 22.34
N SER A 113 -16.23 -4.91 21.98
CA SER A 113 -17.40 -4.10 21.61
C SER A 113 -17.84 -3.09 22.68
N ASN A 114 -17.65 -3.39 23.96
CA ASN A 114 -17.97 -2.49 25.07
C ASN A 114 -17.03 -1.28 25.22
N ALA A 115 -15.93 -1.21 24.45
CA ALA A 115 -14.94 -0.14 24.54
C ALA A 115 -15.03 0.89 23.39
N LEU A 116 -16.08 0.86 22.55
CA LEU A 116 -16.25 1.79 21.44
C LEU A 116 -16.12 3.26 21.84
N ALA A 117 -16.71 3.65 22.98
CA ALA A 117 -16.67 5.04 23.46
C ALA A 117 -15.23 5.49 23.76
N LEU A 118 -14.35 4.59 24.24
CA LEU A 118 -12.95 4.89 24.51
C LEU A 118 -12.19 5.19 23.20
N ALA A 119 -12.29 4.34 22.20
CA ALA A 119 -11.61 4.53 20.92
C ALA A 119 -12.06 5.83 20.23
N LEU A 120 -13.38 6.08 20.17
CA LEU A 120 -13.91 7.29 19.57
C LEU A 120 -13.50 8.57 20.32
N TRP A 121 -13.41 8.50 21.65
CA TRP A 121 -12.91 9.63 22.45
C TRP A 121 -11.43 9.89 22.16
N LEU A 122 -10.59 8.85 22.15
CA LEU A 122 -9.16 8.98 21.89
C LEU A 122 -8.89 9.53 20.48
N ASP A 123 -9.59 9.04 19.47
CA ASP A 123 -9.47 9.52 18.08
C ASP A 123 -9.93 10.98 17.94
N ALA A 124 -11.03 11.34 18.59
CA ALA A 124 -11.51 12.72 18.58
C ALA A 124 -10.56 13.66 19.32
N ASP A 125 -9.98 13.21 20.43
CA ASP A 125 -9.06 14.03 21.21
C ASP A 125 -7.77 14.31 20.45
N ARG A 126 -7.15 13.30 19.85
CA ARG A 126 -5.96 13.53 19.01
C ARG A 126 -6.27 14.38 17.76
N MET A 127 -7.44 14.25 17.16
CA MET A 127 -7.83 15.07 16.00
C MET A 127 -8.09 16.53 16.37
N GLY A 128 -8.78 16.79 17.49
CA GLY A 128 -9.22 18.13 17.87
C GLY A 128 -8.28 18.86 18.80
N TYR A 129 -7.52 18.17 19.63
CA TYR A 129 -6.85 18.76 20.80
C TYR A 129 -5.36 18.42 20.92
N LEU A 130 -4.75 17.81 19.90
CA LEU A 130 -3.30 17.57 19.85
C LEU A 130 -2.53 18.87 19.60
N LEU A 131 -2.96 19.68 18.62
CA LEU A 131 -2.21 20.84 18.14
C LEU A 131 -1.85 21.85 19.23
N PRO A 132 -2.73 22.21 20.19
CA PRO A 132 -2.38 23.12 21.30
C PRO A 132 -1.27 22.60 22.20
N THR A 133 -1.04 21.28 22.22
CA THR A 133 -0.01 20.66 23.09
C THR A 133 1.32 20.45 22.35
N MET A 134 1.40 20.82 21.06
CA MET A 134 2.62 20.68 20.27
C MET A 134 3.65 21.73 20.63
N ASP A 135 4.81 21.28 21.09
CA ASP A 135 5.98 22.08 21.40
C ASP A 135 7.25 21.51 20.74
N LEU A 136 8.38 22.19 20.92
CA LEU A 136 9.65 21.77 20.37
C LEU A 136 10.14 20.45 20.98
N ALA A 137 9.86 20.19 22.25
CA ALA A 137 10.32 18.96 22.90
C ALA A 137 9.65 17.72 22.30
N LYS A 138 8.34 17.77 22.06
CA LYS A 138 7.61 16.69 21.37
C LYS A 138 8.08 16.52 19.92
N LEU A 139 8.29 17.62 19.20
CA LEU A 139 8.79 17.59 17.84
C LEU A 139 10.19 16.97 17.77
N ASP A 140 11.11 17.40 18.61
CA ASP A 140 12.49 16.91 18.63
C ASP A 140 12.53 15.41 18.96
N LEU A 141 11.74 14.98 19.95
CA LEU A 141 11.63 13.57 20.31
C LEU A 141 11.19 12.72 19.12
N GLN A 142 10.10 13.10 18.45
CA GLN A 142 9.59 12.30 17.32
C GLN A 142 10.46 12.43 16.07
N ARG A 143 11.08 13.57 15.84
CA ARG A 143 12.10 13.73 14.81
C ARG A 143 13.26 12.74 14.98
N ASP A 144 13.74 12.57 16.21
CA ASP A 144 14.82 11.63 16.50
C ASP A 144 14.37 10.17 16.37
N VAL A 145 13.13 9.85 16.76
CA VAL A 145 12.52 8.52 16.54
C VAL A 145 12.48 8.20 15.05
N VAL A 146 11.90 9.07 14.22
CA VAL A 146 11.80 8.85 12.76
C VAL A 146 13.19 8.79 12.10
N LYS A 147 14.14 9.62 12.53
CA LYS A 147 15.53 9.54 12.05
C LYS A 147 16.21 8.22 12.43
N ASN A 148 15.95 7.69 13.63
CA ASN A 148 16.45 6.38 14.05
C ASN A 148 15.79 5.26 13.26
N GLU A 149 14.48 5.33 13.02
CA GLU A 149 13.78 4.39 12.18
C GLU A 149 14.33 4.38 10.75
N ARG A 150 14.59 5.57 10.15
CA ARG A 150 15.24 5.65 8.86
C ARG A 150 16.59 4.92 8.85
N ARG A 151 17.42 5.13 9.88
CA ARG A 151 18.70 4.39 9.99
C ARG A 151 18.48 2.88 10.08
N GLN A 152 17.49 2.44 10.87
CA GLN A 152 17.21 1.01 11.11
C GLN A 152 16.55 0.31 9.94
N SER A 153 15.68 1.02 9.18
CA SER A 153 14.85 0.41 8.16
C SER A 153 15.30 0.72 6.72
N TYR A 154 16.19 1.71 6.54
CA TYR A 154 16.68 2.12 5.22
C TYR A 154 18.22 2.13 5.17
N ASP A 155 18.88 2.99 5.99
CA ASP A 155 20.30 3.29 5.79
C ASP A 155 21.22 2.12 6.20
N ASN A 156 20.82 1.31 7.20
CA ASN A 156 21.62 0.21 7.76
C ASN A 156 21.09 -1.19 7.43
N VAL A 157 20.06 -1.29 6.60
CA VAL A 157 19.48 -2.59 6.20
C VAL A 157 19.99 -2.98 4.82
N PRO A 158 20.37 -4.24 4.61
CA PRO A 158 20.70 -4.73 3.28
C PRO A 158 19.60 -4.40 2.26
N TYR A 159 19.98 -3.80 1.13
CA TYR A 159 19.09 -3.34 0.06
C TYR A 159 18.10 -2.23 0.47
N GLY A 160 18.27 -1.58 1.62
CA GLY A 160 17.31 -0.61 2.15
C GLY A 160 17.16 0.68 1.34
N LEU A 161 18.16 1.06 0.54
CA LEU A 161 18.12 2.26 -0.30
C LEU A 161 17.58 2.03 -1.71
N VAL A 162 17.12 0.83 -2.02
CA VAL A 162 16.62 0.44 -3.36
C VAL A 162 15.46 1.32 -3.80
N ASP A 163 14.41 1.40 -3.01
CA ASP A 163 13.20 2.14 -3.37
C ASP A 163 13.51 3.62 -3.57
N GLU A 164 14.24 4.24 -2.66
CA GLU A 164 14.65 5.64 -2.80
C GLU A 164 15.47 5.90 -4.08
N THR A 165 16.37 4.97 -4.42
CA THR A 165 17.19 5.05 -5.64
C THR A 165 16.33 4.95 -6.90
N ILE A 166 15.37 4.02 -6.91
CA ILE A 166 14.44 3.82 -8.02
C ILE A 166 13.50 5.01 -8.17
N LEU A 167 12.89 5.50 -7.08
CA LEU A 167 11.96 6.61 -7.11
C LEU A 167 12.61 7.89 -7.65
N LYS A 168 13.85 8.20 -7.22
CA LYS A 168 14.63 9.34 -7.71
C LYS A 168 14.99 9.25 -9.19
N ALA A 169 15.18 8.05 -9.72
CA ALA A 169 15.50 7.83 -11.12
C ALA A 169 14.25 7.80 -12.02
N LEU A 170 13.14 7.31 -11.47
CA LEU A 170 11.88 7.11 -12.19
C LEU A 170 11.08 8.40 -12.32
N TYR A 171 11.00 9.18 -11.24
CA TYR A 171 10.14 10.34 -11.15
C TYR A 171 10.95 11.65 -11.28
N PRO A 172 10.42 12.65 -12.01
CA PRO A 172 10.97 14.02 -11.98
C PRO A 172 10.98 14.53 -10.52
N LYS A 173 11.97 15.36 -10.17
CA LYS A 173 12.11 15.92 -8.80
C LYS A 173 10.86 16.66 -8.28
N SER A 174 10.02 17.17 -9.19
CA SER A 174 8.76 17.84 -8.85
C SER A 174 7.58 16.87 -8.69
N HIS A 175 7.77 15.58 -8.98
CA HIS A 175 6.70 14.59 -8.85
C HIS A 175 6.54 14.19 -7.37
N PRO A 176 5.31 14.16 -6.83
CA PRO A 176 5.06 13.81 -5.42
C PRO A 176 5.58 12.44 -4.95
N TYR A 177 5.83 11.53 -5.89
CA TYR A 177 6.38 10.20 -5.59
C TYR A 177 7.90 10.10 -5.81
N SER A 178 8.61 11.21 -5.93
CA SER A 178 10.07 11.18 -6.16
C SER A 178 10.91 11.03 -4.89
N TRP A 179 10.28 10.98 -3.72
CA TRP A 179 10.92 10.75 -2.42
C TRP A 179 10.21 9.65 -1.63
N PRO A 180 10.93 8.95 -0.73
CA PRO A 180 10.34 7.92 0.11
C PRO A 180 9.45 8.52 1.20
N VAL A 181 8.47 7.74 1.68
CA VAL A 181 7.55 8.13 2.75
C VAL A 181 8.27 8.54 4.03
N ILE A 182 9.37 7.87 4.37
CA ILE A 182 10.19 8.19 5.55
C ILE A 182 10.85 9.58 5.47
N GLY A 183 10.95 10.18 4.29
CA GLY A 183 11.61 11.46 4.06
C GLY A 183 13.12 11.41 4.10
N SER A 184 13.77 12.57 3.96
CA SER A 184 15.23 12.69 4.06
C SER A 184 15.67 13.12 5.46
N MET A 185 16.89 12.69 5.88
CA MET A 185 17.48 13.13 7.13
C MET A 185 17.61 14.66 7.21
N ALA A 186 17.95 15.30 6.08
CA ALA A 186 18.09 16.74 6.00
C ALA A 186 16.77 17.47 6.23
N ASP A 187 15.70 17.02 5.56
CA ASP A 187 14.38 17.64 5.65
C ASP A 187 13.77 17.45 7.04
N LEU A 188 13.89 16.25 7.62
CA LEU A 188 13.46 15.97 8.99
C LEU A 188 14.21 16.87 9.99
N SER A 189 15.51 17.10 9.81
CA SER A 189 16.30 17.98 10.68
C SER A 189 15.94 19.45 10.52
N ALA A 190 15.53 19.87 9.32
CA ALA A 190 15.12 21.24 9.01
C ALA A 190 13.67 21.57 9.34
N ALA A 191 12.88 20.57 9.78
CA ALA A 191 11.46 20.77 10.11
C ALA A 191 11.31 21.74 11.28
N ALA A 192 10.69 22.91 11.06
CA ALA A 192 10.36 23.85 12.11
C ALA A 192 9.01 23.55 12.75
N LEU A 193 8.82 23.95 14.00
CA LEU A 193 7.56 23.72 14.72
C LEU A 193 6.36 24.34 14.00
N ASP A 194 6.52 25.51 13.39
CA ASP A 194 5.44 26.17 12.65
C ASP A 194 5.10 25.45 11.35
N ASP A 195 6.08 24.91 10.63
CA ASP A 195 5.84 24.05 9.44
C ASP A 195 4.98 22.84 9.82
N VAL A 196 5.30 22.22 10.96
CA VAL A 196 4.59 21.07 11.51
C VAL A 196 3.17 21.43 11.91
N LYS A 197 3.00 22.55 12.63
CA LYS A 197 1.66 23.06 13.03
C LYS A 197 0.79 23.40 11.82
N ASP A 198 1.37 23.99 10.78
CA ASP A 198 0.63 24.33 9.55
C ASP A 198 0.22 23.09 8.76
N PHE A 199 1.09 22.08 8.67
CA PHE A 199 0.75 20.81 8.04
C PHE A 199 -0.43 20.13 8.76
N PHE A 200 -0.41 20.11 10.11
CA PHE A 200 -1.52 19.57 10.89
C PHE A 200 -2.84 20.32 10.62
N ARG A 201 -2.81 21.66 10.72
CA ARG A 201 -4.02 22.50 10.49
C ARG A 201 -4.66 22.25 9.14
N ILE A 202 -3.84 22.02 8.11
CA ILE A 202 -4.33 21.83 6.75
C ILE A 202 -4.90 20.43 6.57
N TYR A 203 -4.20 19.41 7.05
CA TYR A 203 -4.47 18.04 6.62
C TYR A 203 -5.12 17.14 7.69
N TYR A 204 -4.91 17.42 8.98
CA TYR A 204 -5.42 16.59 10.08
C TYR A 204 -6.73 17.16 10.69
N ALA A 205 -7.65 17.49 9.83
CA ALA A 205 -8.94 18.10 10.20
C ALA A 205 -10.11 17.23 9.73
N PRO A 206 -11.30 17.35 10.36
CA PRO A 206 -12.48 16.52 10.04
C PRO A 206 -12.84 16.48 8.55
N ASN A 207 -12.76 17.60 7.85
CA ASN A 207 -13.11 17.67 6.42
C ASN A 207 -12.08 17.00 5.47
N ASN A 208 -10.98 16.49 6.01
CA ASN A 208 -10.00 15.67 5.30
C ASN A 208 -9.94 14.25 5.84
N ALA A 209 -10.85 13.87 6.74
CA ALA A 209 -10.85 12.57 7.38
C ALA A 209 -12.08 11.74 7.01
N THR A 210 -11.92 10.42 7.08
CA THR A 210 -13.01 9.45 7.05
C THR A 210 -12.84 8.50 8.21
N LEU A 211 -13.87 8.39 9.05
CA LEU A 211 -13.95 7.47 10.18
C LEU A 211 -14.78 6.25 9.79
N SER A 212 -14.18 5.08 9.78
CA SER A 212 -14.88 3.81 9.57
C SER A 212 -14.96 3.02 10.86
N ILE A 213 -16.16 2.58 11.24
CA ILE A 213 -16.43 1.71 12.39
C ILE A 213 -16.99 0.39 11.84
N ALA A 214 -16.33 -0.72 12.12
CA ALA A 214 -16.79 -2.04 11.70
C ALA A 214 -16.81 -3.00 12.89
N GLY A 215 -17.81 -3.88 12.98
CA GLY A 215 -17.91 -4.91 14.00
C GLY A 215 -19.19 -4.86 14.81
N ASP A 216 -19.11 -5.32 16.06
CA ASP A 216 -20.25 -5.55 16.96
C ASP A 216 -20.61 -4.28 17.76
N PHE A 217 -21.53 -3.48 17.23
CA PHE A 217 -22.02 -2.26 17.88
C PHE A 217 -23.48 -1.95 17.45
N ASP A 218 -24.18 -1.16 18.26
CA ASP A 218 -25.47 -0.55 17.88
C ASP A 218 -25.21 0.72 17.04
N PRO A 219 -25.74 0.80 15.81
CA PRO A 219 -25.52 1.97 14.95
C PRO A 219 -26.09 3.28 15.53
N LYS A 220 -27.12 3.25 16.35
CA LYS A 220 -27.68 4.44 16.99
C LYS A 220 -26.74 4.96 18.08
N GLU A 221 -26.23 4.05 18.89
CA GLU A 221 -25.22 4.37 19.91
C GLU A 221 -23.93 4.91 19.26
N ALA A 222 -23.43 4.23 18.23
CA ALA A 222 -22.24 4.70 17.49
C ALA A 222 -22.42 6.12 16.94
N LYS A 223 -23.55 6.43 16.32
CA LYS A 223 -23.88 7.79 15.83
C LYS A 223 -23.92 8.82 16.94
N MET A 224 -24.51 8.49 18.08
CA MET A 224 -24.58 9.36 19.24
C MET A 224 -23.17 9.65 19.79
N LEU A 225 -22.33 8.62 19.92
CA LEU A 225 -20.94 8.77 20.39
C LEU A 225 -20.08 9.57 19.39
N VAL A 226 -20.20 9.29 18.10
CA VAL A 226 -19.52 10.08 17.06
C VAL A 226 -19.95 11.55 17.11
N ALA A 227 -21.25 11.82 17.21
CA ALA A 227 -21.73 13.18 17.34
C ALA A 227 -21.21 13.86 18.61
N LYS A 228 -21.21 13.15 19.74
CA LYS A 228 -20.72 13.64 21.03
C LYS A 228 -19.25 14.06 20.98
N TYR A 229 -18.39 13.25 20.41
CA TYR A 229 -16.95 13.48 20.48
C TYR A 229 -16.42 14.31 19.31
N PHE A 230 -16.96 14.16 18.10
CA PHE A 230 -16.38 14.80 16.91
C PHE A 230 -17.08 16.09 16.47
N SER A 231 -18.35 16.34 16.85
CA SER A 231 -19.09 17.50 16.31
C SER A 231 -18.52 18.85 16.72
N ALA A 232 -17.89 18.95 17.90
CA ALA A 232 -17.29 20.18 18.40
C ALA A 232 -15.93 20.50 17.74
N ILE A 233 -15.30 19.54 17.06
CA ILE A 233 -14.02 19.76 16.37
C ILE A 233 -14.27 20.66 15.16
N PRO A 234 -13.58 21.81 15.05
CA PRO A 234 -13.82 22.74 13.96
C PRO A 234 -13.43 22.16 12.61
N ARG A 235 -14.15 22.57 11.57
CA ARG A 235 -13.78 22.25 10.18
C ARG A 235 -12.44 22.89 9.84
N GLY A 236 -11.55 22.13 9.20
CA GLY A 236 -10.28 22.65 8.70
C GLY A 236 -10.43 23.56 7.47
N PRO A 237 -9.33 24.20 7.03
CA PRO A 237 -9.31 25.04 5.85
C PRO A 237 -9.64 24.26 4.58
N LYS A 238 -9.81 25.00 3.47
CA LYS A 238 -9.89 24.38 2.13
C LYS A 238 -8.56 23.71 1.80
N LEU A 239 -8.64 22.44 1.41
CA LEU A 239 -7.46 21.68 1.03
C LEU A 239 -6.79 22.25 -0.23
N PRO A 240 -5.47 22.21 -0.32
CA PRO A 240 -4.77 22.50 -1.56
C PRO A 240 -5.25 21.58 -2.69
N PRO A 241 -5.30 22.09 -3.93
CA PRO A 241 -5.64 21.25 -5.08
C PRO A 241 -4.56 20.19 -5.29
N ARG A 242 -4.97 18.95 -5.46
CA ARG A 242 -4.05 17.85 -5.77
C ARG A 242 -3.66 17.88 -7.25
N PRO A 243 -2.39 17.62 -7.59
CA PRO A 243 -1.95 17.67 -8.98
C PRO A 243 -2.62 16.57 -9.81
N SER A 244 -2.96 16.93 -11.05
CA SER A 244 -3.25 15.98 -12.11
C SER A 244 -2.00 15.87 -12.97
N LEU A 245 -1.34 14.72 -12.95
CA LEU A 245 -0.07 14.52 -13.62
C LEU A 245 -0.22 13.62 -14.84
N ALA A 246 0.56 13.92 -15.89
CA ALA A 246 0.66 13.04 -17.04
C ALA A 246 1.35 11.72 -16.65
N PRO A 247 1.02 10.61 -17.35
CA PRO A 247 1.71 9.34 -17.13
C PRO A 247 3.23 9.48 -17.30
N ILE A 248 3.98 8.85 -16.40
CA ILE A 248 5.44 8.85 -16.46
C ILE A 248 5.92 8.09 -17.68
N LYS A 249 6.88 8.65 -18.40
CA LYS A 249 7.55 8.03 -19.54
C LYS A 249 9.06 8.09 -19.35
N ILE A 250 9.72 6.98 -19.58
CA ILE A 250 11.19 6.88 -19.60
C ILE A 250 11.61 6.89 -21.08
N ALA A 251 12.57 7.73 -21.43
CA ALA A 251 13.02 7.87 -22.83
C ALA A 251 13.88 6.69 -23.31
N LYS A 252 14.66 6.09 -22.41
CA LYS A 252 15.56 4.95 -22.70
C LYS A 252 15.76 4.11 -21.44
N ASP A 253 16.16 2.87 -21.59
CA ASP A 253 16.59 2.04 -20.46
C ASP A 253 17.69 2.75 -19.68
N THR A 254 17.52 2.79 -18.34
CA THR A 254 18.46 3.44 -17.44
C THR A 254 19.01 2.39 -16.49
N PHE A 255 20.34 2.22 -16.54
CA PHE A 255 21.07 1.25 -15.71
C PHE A 255 21.72 1.98 -14.53
N LEU A 256 21.41 1.52 -13.34
CA LEU A 256 21.92 2.04 -12.09
C LEU A 256 22.69 0.94 -11.35
N VAL A 257 23.68 1.35 -10.56
CA VAL A 257 24.37 0.48 -9.61
C VAL A 257 24.33 1.13 -8.24
N LEU A 258 24.08 0.30 -7.24
CA LEU A 258 24.15 0.66 -5.83
C LEU A 258 25.12 -0.34 -5.15
N GLU A 259 26.20 0.15 -4.60
CA GLU A 259 27.07 -0.63 -3.72
C GLU A 259 26.49 -0.63 -2.32
N ASP A 260 26.41 -1.81 -1.71
CA ASP A 260 25.81 -1.97 -0.39
C ASP A 260 26.54 -3.07 0.40
N LYS A 261 26.41 -3.05 1.72
CA LYS A 261 26.94 -4.05 2.65
C LYS A 261 26.16 -5.37 2.58
N VAL A 262 26.11 -5.94 1.38
CA VAL A 262 25.38 -7.17 1.07
C VAL A 262 26.34 -8.26 0.63
N GLN A 263 25.90 -9.50 0.71
CA GLN A 263 26.71 -10.67 0.26
C GLN A 263 26.39 -11.05 -1.18
N LEU A 264 25.18 -10.80 -1.62
CA LEU A 264 24.64 -11.28 -2.89
C LEU A 264 24.14 -10.12 -3.75
N PRO A 265 24.38 -10.16 -5.07
CA PRO A 265 23.81 -9.16 -5.96
C PRO A 265 22.30 -9.36 -6.11
N ARG A 266 21.57 -8.25 -6.17
CA ARG A 266 20.13 -8.19 -6.41
C ARG A 266 19.80 -7.25 -7.56
N VAL A 267 18.88 -7.65 -8.44
CA VAL A 267 18.52 -6.86 -9.63
C VAL A 267 17.05 -6.50 -9.57
N PHE A 268 16.75 -5.26 -9.88
CA PHE A 268 15.41 -4.71 -9.96
C PHE A 268 15.15 -4.16 -11.35
N TYR A 269 14.05 -4.59 -11.96
CA TYR A 269 13.52 -4.03 -13.21
C TYR A 269 12.24 -3.29 -12.89
N THR A 270 12.17 -2.00 -13.18
CA THR A 270 11.02 -1.16 -12.82
C THR A 270 10.51 -0.40 -14.03
N TRP A 271 9.25 -0.62 -14.37
CA TRP A 271 8.52 0.06 -15.44
C TRP A 271 7.48 1.00 -14.84
N PRO A 272 7.33 2.24 -15.33
CA PRO A 272 6.20 3.08 -14.99
C PRO A 272 4.92 2.50 -15.57
N THR A 273 3.85 2.50 -14.76
CA THR A 273 2.55 1.96 -15.13
C THR A 273 1.41 2.89 -14.72
N VAL A 274 0.23 2.32 -14.46
CA VAL A 274 -1.02 3.04 -14.25
C VAL A 274 -1.29 3.30 -12.77
N LYS A 275 -2.10 4.33 -12.52
CA LYS A 275 -2.66 4.61 -11.20
C LYS A 275 -3.68 3.56 -10.78
N ALA A 276 -3.97 3.51 -9.49
CA ALA A 276 -4.96 2.63 -8.88
C ALA A 276 -6.34 2.72 -9.56
N TYR A 277 -7.03 1.60 -9.62
CA TYR A 277 -8.34 1.40 -10.24
C TYR A 277 -8.39 1.72 -11.76
N ASN A 278 -7.26 1.83 -12.41
CA ASN A 278 -7.20 1.89 -13.88
C ASN A 278 -7.58 0.52 -14.49
N ALA A 279 -8.10 0.53 -15.71
CA ALA A 279 -8.50 -0.69 -16.41
C ALA A 279 -7.33 -1.68 -16.65
N ASP A 280 -6.09 -1.19 -16.75
CA ASP A 280 -4.90 -2.02 -16.94
C ASP A 280 -4.31 -2.55 -15.63
N GLU A 281 -4.74 -2.07 -14.45
CA GLU A 281 -4.20 -2.49 -13.16
C GLU A 281 -4.41 -3.99 -12.91
N ALA A 282 -5.66 -4.48 -12.89
CA ALA A 282 -5.94 -5.89 -12.66
C ALA A 282 -5.25 -6.83 -13.70
N PRO A 283 -5.19 -6.52 -15.00
CA PRO A 283 -4.35 -7.26 -15.93
C PRO A 283 -2.85 -7.26 -15.60
N LEU A 284 -2.31 -6.15 -15.09
CA LEU A 284 -0.91 -6.06 -14.65
C LEU A 284 -0.65 -6.86 -13.39
N ASP A 285 -1.57 -6.86 -12.44
CA ASP A 285 -1.50 -7.71 -11.25
C ASP A 285 -1.50 -9.20 -11.62
N VAL A 286 -2.38 -9.60 -12.55
CA VAL A 286 -2.42 -10.97 -13.07
C VAL A 286 -1.11 -11.31 -13.78
N LEU A 287 -0.55 -10.39 -14.56
CA LEU A 287 0.75 -10.54 -15.21
C LEU A 287 1.88 -10.78 -14.19
N ALA A 288 1.94 -9.98 -13.13
CA ALA A 288 2.91 -10.11 -12.05
C ALA A 288 2.79 -11.48 -11.38
N ALA A 289 1.57 -11.90 -11.07
CA ALA A 289 1.30 -13.19 -10.44
C ALA A 289 1.68 -14.40 -11.31
N VAL A 290 1.52 -14.31 -12.62
CA VAL A 290 1.99 -15.35 -13.54
C VAL A 290 3.52 -15.37 -13.62
N LEU A 291 4.16 -14.20 -13.58
CA LEU A 291 5.62 -14.12 -13.69
C LEU A 291 6.33 -14.63 -12.45
N ALA A 292 5.99 -14.13 -11.25
CA ALA A 292 6.80 -14.41 -10.06
C ALA A 292 6.10 -14.16 -8.72
N SER A 293 4.90 -14.66 -8.47
CA SER A 293 4.23 -14.51 -7.16
C SER A 293 4.26 -15.77 -6.28
N ASP A 294 4.42 -16.95 -6.87
CA ASP A 294 4.41 -18.23 -6.16
C ASP A 294 5.30 -19.29 -6.83
N LYS A 295 5.38 -20.48 -6.21
CA LYS A 295 6.22 -21.58 -6.69
C LYS A 295 5.83 -22.12 -8.08
N ASN A 296 4.62 -21.83 -8.55
CA ASN A 296 4.13 -22.24 -9.87
C ASN A 296 4.29 -21.15 -10.93
N SER A 297 4.78 -19.97 -10.54
CA SER A 297 5.01 -18.85 -11.46
C SER A 297 6.25 -19.11 -12.32
N ARG A 298 6.29 -18.51 -13.51
CA ARG A 298 7.26 -18.84 -14.56
C ARG A 298 8.72 -18.61 -14.15
N LEU A 299 9.02 -17.41 -13.63
CA LEU A 299 10.38 -17.07 -13.22
C LEU A 299 10.81 -17.83 -11.97
N TYR A 300 9.90 -18.04 -10.99
CA TYR A 300 10.23 -18.82 -9.82
C TYR A 300 10.60 -20.27 -10.21
N LYS A 301 9.75 -20.91 -11.01
CA LYS A 301 10.03 -22.28 -11.48
C LYS A 301 11.37 -22.35 -12.19
N ARG A 302 11.62 -21.44 -13.13
CA ARG A 302 12.83 -21.51 -13.95
C ARG A 302 14.11 -21.14 -13.17
N LEU A 303 14.11 -20.02 -12.42
CA LEU A 303 15.30 -19.49 -11.75
C LEU A 303 15.59 -20.14 -10.41
N VAL A 304 14.53 -20.43 -9.62
CA VAL A 304 14.69 -20.90 -8.25
C VAL A 304 14.65 -22.42 -8.16
N TYR A 305 13.73 -23.04 -8.91
CA TYR A 305 13.53 -24.50 -8.84
C TYR A 305 14.38 -25.27 -9.85
N ASP A 306 14.24 -24.99 -11.15
CA ASP A 306 14.87 -25.77 -12.20
C ASP A 306 16.39 -25.49 -12.32
N LEU A 307 16.77 -24.22 -12.48
CA LEU A 307 18.17 -23.79 -12.68
C LEU A 307 18.91 -23.52 -11.37
N GLN A 308 18.20 -23.24 -10.32
CA GLN A 308 18.73 -22.92 -8.98
C GLN A 308 19.77 -21.78 -8.98
N THR A 309 19.62 -20.80 -9.88
CA THR A 309 20.52 -19.66 -10.03
C THR A 309 20.10 -18.44 -9.22
N ALA A 310 18.81 -18.32 -8.85
CA ALA A 310 18.31 -17.31 -7.94
C ALA A 310 17.91 -17.90 -6.59
N GLN A 311 18.10 -17.14 -5.52
CA GLN A 311 17.60 -17.44 -4.19
C GLN A 311 16.12 -17.10 -4.08
N SER A 312 15.73 -15.99 -4.67
CA SER A 312 14.33 -15.52 -4.74
C SER A 312 14.10 -14.74 -6.03
N VAL A 313 12.86 -14.71 -6.47
CA VAL A 313 12.36 -13.84 -7.51
C VAL A 313 10.96 -13.43 -7.16
N SER A 314 10.61 -12.17 -7.35
CA SER A 314 9.25 -11.65 -7.21
C SER A 314 8.87 -10.72 -8.37
N ALA A 315 7.58 -10.56 -8.58
CA ALA A 315 7.02 -9.55 -9.47
C ALA A 315 5.78 -8.94 -8.82
N SER A 316 5.62 -7.64 -8.97
CA SER A 316 4.49 -6.91 -8.41
C SER A 316 4.06 -5.76 -9.32
N GLN A 317 2.77 -5.44 -9.30
CA GLN A 317 2.19 -4.18 -9.73
C GLN A 317 1.85 -3.40 -8.47
N GLN A 318 2.32 -2.16 -8.38
CA GLN A 318 2.02 -1.25 -7.29
C GLN A 318 1.39 0.01 -7.89
N SER A 319 0.20 0.34 -7.44
CA SER A 319 -0.56 1.47 -7.97
C SER A 319 -0.93 2.45 -6.86
N GLY A 320 -0.42 3.66 -6.95
CA GLY A 320 -0.87 4.78 -6.12
C GLY A 320 -1.94 5.61 -6.85
N ARG A 321 -2.40 6.66 -6.22
CA ARG A 321 -3.40 7.58 -6.78
C ARG A 321 -2.92 8.33 -8.04
N LEU A 322 -1.64 8.64 -8.14
CA LEU A 322 -1.07 9.44 -9.21
C LEU A 322 -0.41 8.60 -10.31
N ALA A 323 0.28 7.54 -9.93
CA ALA A 323 1.06 6.70 -10.83
C ALA A 323 1.19 5.28 -10.25
N GLY A 324 1.71 4.35 -11.05
CA GLY A 324 2.07 3.02 -10.60
C GLY A 324 3.39 2.56 -11.19
N ILE A 325 3.89 1.46 -10.65
CA ILE A 325 5.08 0.77 -11.14
C ILE A 325 4.81 -0.73 -11.26
N PHE A 326 5.37 -1.33 -12.28
CA PHE A 326 5.53 -2.77 -12.37
C PHE A 326 6.99 -3.10 -12.09
N GLN A 327 7.24 -4.00 -11.17
CA GLN A 327 8.60 -4.36 -10.78
C GLN A 327 8.81 -5.86 -10.83
N ILE A 328 9.99 -6.28 -11.31
CA ILE A 328 10.53 -7.63 -11.13
C ILE A 328 11.81 -7.47 -10.34
N ASP A 329 11.97 -8.23 -9.26
CA ASP A 329 13.21 -8.28 -8.51
C ASP A 329 13.70 -9.72 -8.35
N LEU A 330 15.01 -9.88 -8.29
CA LEU A 330 15.62 -11.19 -8.13
C LEU A 330 16.93 -11.08 -7.33
N LEU A 331 17.11 -12.02 -6.42
CA LEU A 331 18.32 -12.19 -5.62
C LEU A 331 19.10 -13.37 -6.16
N ALA A 332 20.33 -13.14 -6.62
CA ALA A 332 21.18 -14.21 -7.13
C ALA A 332 21.61 -15.18 -6.01
N LYS A 333 21.81 -16.45 -6.33
CA LYS A 333 22.53 -17.39 -5.44
C LYS A 333 24.04 -17.16 -5.52
N PRO A 334 24.79 -17.58 -4.49
CA PRO A 334 26.25 -17.52 -4.52
C PRO A 334 26.83 -18.14 -5.81
N GLY A 335 27.80 -17.45 -6.41
CA GLY A 335 28.45 -17.89 -7.64
C GLY A 335 27.73 -17.57 -8.95
N ASN A 336 26.50 -17.08 -8.91
CA ASN A 336 25.75 -16.68 -10.10
C ASN A 336 25.83 -15.18 -10.35
N LYS A 337 25.94 -14.80 -11.62
CA LYS A 337 26.10 -13.39 -12.02
C LYS A 337 24.78 -12.78 -12.45
N PRO A 338 24.52 -11.51 -12.15
CA PRO A 338 23.32 -10.79 -12.60
C PRO A 338 23.04 -10.91 -14.11
N VAL A 339 24.07 -10.90 -14.95
CA VAL A 339 23.94 -10.99 -16.41
C VAL A 339 23.32 -12.32 -16.88
N ASP A 340 23.60 -13.41 -16.18
CA ASP A 340 23.04 -14.72 -16.55
C ASP A 340 21.54 -14.79 -16.17
N LEU A 341 21.19 -14.19 -15.03
CA LEU A 341 19.81 -14.10 -14.57
C LEU A 341 19.00 -13.14 -15.47
N ASP A 342 19.59 -12.01 -15.86
CA ASP A 342 18.97 -11.03 -16.75
C ASP A 342 18.55 -11.65 -18.09
N LYS A 343 19.40 -12.49 -18.68
CA LYS A 343 19.09 -13.23 -19.90
C LYS A 343 17.81 -14.05 -19.75
N ILE A 344 17.67 -14.76 -18.62
CA ILE A 344 16.50 -15.62 -18.34
C ILE A 344 15.23 -14.78 -18.15
N VAL A 345 15.33 -13.66 -17.40
CA VAL A 345 14.21 -12.74 -17.21
C VAL A 345 13.72 -12.18 -18.54
N ARG A 346 14.63 -11.72 -19.38
CA ARG A 346 14.30 -11.18 -20.71
C ARG A 346 13.65 -12.25 -21.61
N GLU A 347 14.19 -13.46 -21.65
CA GLU A 347 13.61 -14.55 -22.42
C GLU A 347 12.17 -14.86 -21.97
N GLU A 348 11.92 -14.89 -20.65
CA GLU A 348 10.59 -15.23 -20.14
C GLU A 348 9.58 -14.09 -20.38
N VAL A 349 10.00 -12.85 -20.23
CA VAL A 349 9.19 -11.68 -20.57
C VAL A 349 8.84 -11.68 -22.06
N GLN A 350 9.81 -11.95 -22.96
CA GLN A 350 9.58 -12.04 -24.40
C GLN A 350 8.64 -13.20 -24.77
N ARG A 351 8.80 -14.37 -24.15
CA ARG A 351 7.87 -15.50 -24.35
C ARG A 351 6.44 -15.11 -23.98
N LEU A 352 6.27 -14.37 -22.89
CA LEU A 352 4.96 -13.93 -22.44
C LEU A 352 4.37 -12.89 -23.39
N ILE A 353 5.15 -11.94 -23.85
CA ILE A 353 4.74 -10.91 -24.86
C ILE A 353 4.32 -11.62 -26.16
N ALA A 354 5.08 -12.58 -26.65
CA ALA A 354 4.81 -13.27 -27.91
C ALA A 354 3.64 -14.27 -27.82
N GLY A 355 3.63 -15.11 -26.80
CA GLY A 355 2.70 -16.25 -26.67
C GLY A 355 1.57 -16.08 -25.66
N GLY A 356 1.62 -15.02 -24.84
CA GLY A 356 0.66 -14.79 -23.77
C GLY A 356 0.77 -15.80 -22.63
N ILE A 357 -0.34 -16.02 -21.93
CA ILE A 357 -0.48 -16.95 -20.82
C ILE A 357 -1.41 -18.10 -21.16
N THR A 358 -1.25 -19.23 -20.49
CA THR A 358 -2.13 -20.40 -20.66
C THR A 358 -3.45 -20.23 -19.91
N PRO A 359 -4.53 -20.96 -20.28
CA PRO A 359 -5.78 -20.97 -19.53
C PRO A 359 -5.58 -21.36 -18.06
N ARG A 360 -4.72 -22.34 -17.78
CA ARG A 360 -4.43 -22.83 -16.43
C ARG A 360 -3.73 -21.77 -15.56
N GLU A 361 -2.80 -21.00 -16.13
CA GLU A 361 -2.15 -19.88 -15.41
C GLU A 361 -3.17 -18.80 -15.04
N LEU A 362 -4.04 -18.43 -15.98
CA LEU A 362 -5.08 -17.43 -15.73
C LEU A 362 -6.05 -17.90 -14.63
N GLU A 363 -6.55 -19.13 -14.72
CA GLU A 363 -7.47 -19.71 -13.74
C GLU A 363 -6.84 -19.75 -12.34
N ARG A 364 -5.61 -20.24 -12.22
CA ARG A 364 -4.86 -20.28 -10.97
C ARG A 364 -4.79 -18.91 -10.33
N VAL A 365 -4.40 -17.88 -11.07
CA VAL A 365 -4.24 -16.52 -10.55
C VAL A 365 -5.59 -15.92 -10.18
N LYS A 366 -6.64 -16.11 -10.98
CA LYS A 366 -8.01 -15.66 -10.62
C LYS A 366 -8.50 -16.28 -9.32
N ASN A 367 -8.23 -17.57 -9.11
CA ASN A 367 -8.59 -18.25 -7.86
C ASN A 367 -7.79 -17.70 -6.67
N SER A 368 -6.50 -17.36 -6.85
CA SER A 368 -5.69 -16.73 -5.80
C SER A 368 -6.24 -15.35 -5.41
N TYR A 369 -6.58 -14.48 -6.37
CA TYR A 369 -7.19 -13.18 -6.09
C TYR A 369 -8.56 -13.31 -5.44
N ARG A 370 -9.37 -14.27 -5.88
CA ARG A 370 -10.65 -14.54 -5.23
C ARG A 370 -10.48 -14.94 -3.76
N SER A 371 -9.52 -15.81 -3.45
CA SER A 371 -9.20 -16.19 -2.08
C SER A 371 -8.70 -14.98 -1.27
N LEU A 372 -7.91 -14.11 -1.88
CA LEU A 372 -7.44 -12.88 -1.25
C LEU A 372 -8.62 -11.98 -0.84
N PHE A 373 -9.58 -11.71 -1.74
CA PHE A 373 -10.76 -10.92 -1.44
C PHE A 373 -11.62 -11.55 -0.32
N LEU A 374 -11.81 -12.86 -0.35
CA LEU A 374 -12.56 -13.54 0.70
C LEU A 374 -11.85 -13.47 2.07
N ASN A 375 -10.53 -13.62 2.09
CA ASN A 375 -9.74 -13.53 3.32
C ASN A 375 -9.75 -12.11 3.91
N GLN A 376 -9.69 -11.07 3.07
CA GLN A 376 -9.85 -9.68 3.55
C GLN A 376 -11.19 -9.44 4.25
N LEU A 377 -12.27 -10.08 3.77
CA LEU A 377 -13.59 -9.97 4.38
C LEU A 377 -13.78 -10.82 5.64
N ALA A 378 -12.83 -11.69 5.97
CA ALA A 378 -12.86 -12.47 7.22
C ALA A 378 -12.40 -11.66 8.44
N SER A 379 -11.58 -10.61 8.24
CA SER A 379 -11.09 -9.76 9.32
C SER A 379 -11.92 -8.47 9.47
N ILE A 380 -12.26 -8.11 10.71
CA ILE A 380 -12.94 -6.84 11.00
C ILE A 380 -11.96 -5.67 10.91
N GLY A 381 -10.78 -5.80 11.51
CA GLY A 381 -9.84 -4.70 11.72
C GLY A 381 -8.43 -4.94 11.22
N GLY A 382 -7.53 -4.03 11.61
CA GLY A 382 -6.16 -3.97 11.10
C GLY A 382 -6.06 -3.35 9.71
N PHE A 383 -4.86 -3.33 9.15
CA PHE A 383 -4.62 -2.76 7.81
C PHE A 383 -5.28 -3.52 6.65
N GLY A 384 -5.69 -4.77 6.87
CA GLY A 384 -6.34 -5.61 5.84
C GLY A 384 -7.81 -5.89 6.09
N GLY A 385 -8.41 -5.37 7.18
CA GLY A 385 -9.78 -5.70 7.58
C GLY A 385 -10.85 -4.81 6.94
N LYS A 386 -12.11 -5.14 7.24
CA LYS A 386 -13.30 -4.48 6.67
C LYS A 386 -13.32 -2.97 6.92
N ALA A 387 -12.98 -2.51 8.14
CA ALA A 387 -12.95 -1.08 8.46
C ALA A 387 -11.99 -0.31 7.54
N ASN A 388 -10.78 -0.85 7.34
CA ASN A 388 -9.79 -0.25 6.44
C ASN A 388 -10.22 -0.32 4.96
N LEU A 389 -10.78 -1.43 4.54
CA LEU A 389 -11.24 -1.65 3.16
C LEU A 389 -12.36 -0.67 2.76
N LEU A 390 -13.30 -0.40 3.65
CA LEU A 390 -14.36 0.60 3.43
C LEU A 390 -13.76 2.01 3.22
N ASN A 391 -12.78 2.40 4.02
CA ASN A 391 -12.06 3.66 3.85
C ASN A 391 -11.26 3.70 2.54
N GLN A 392 -10.57 2.61 2.19
CA GLN A 392 -9.79 2.50 0.95
C GLN A 392 -10.68 2.71 -0.29
N TYR A 393 -11.81 2.06 -0.36
CA TYR A 393 -12.74 2.24 -1.48
C TYR A 393 -13.40 3.61 -1.47
N ASN A 394 -13.83 4.09 -0.31
CA ASN A 394 -14.38 5.43 -0.19
C ASN A 394 -13.41 6.51 -0.69
N TYR A 395 -12.13 6.36 -0.38
CA TYR A 395 -11.09 7.28 -0.84
C TYR A 395 -10.72 7.07 -2.32
N GLY A 396 -10.54 5.83 -2.74
CA GLY A 396 -10.02 5.50 -4.08
C GLY A 396 -11.03 5.67 -5.20
N VAL A 397 -12.29 5.30 -4.96
CA VAL A 397 -13.37 5.29 -5.98
C VAL A 397 -14.62 6.08 -5.58
N GLY A 398 -14.63 6.73 -4.39
CA GLY A 398 -15.73 7.59 -3.93
C GLY A 398 -16.92 6.86 -3.29
N THR A 399 -16.87 5.54 -3.15
CA THR A 399 -17.91 4.75 -2.49
C THR A 399 -17.31 3.59 -1.71
N PRO A 400 -17.78 3.31 -0.47
CA PRO A 400 -17.38 2.11 0.28
C PRO A 400 -17.82 0.78 -0.38
N ASP A 401 -18.89 0.79 -1.17
CA ASP A 401 -19.47 -0.40 -1.84
C ASP A 401 -18.74 -0.68 -3.17
N TYR A 402 -17.52 -1.14 -3.10
CA TYR A 402 -16.75 -1.45 -4.31
C TYR A 402 -16.11 -2.85 -4.32
N VAL A 403 -16.15 -3.58 -3.21
CA VAL A 403 -15.45 -4.87 -3.07
C VAL A 403 -15.86 -5.90 -4.13
N GLN A 404 -17.16 -5.99 -4.46
CA GLN A 404 -17.63 -6.91 -5.49
C GLN A 404 -17.18 -6.50 -6.88
N GLU A 405 -17.25 -5.20 -7.18
CA GLU A 405 -16.81 -4.66 -8.48
C GLU A 405 -15.29 -4.82 -8.63
N ASP A 406 -14.53 -4.59 -7.58
CA ASP A 406 -13.08 -4.80 -7.59
C ASP A 406 -12.73 -6.28 -7.82
N ALA A 407 -13.34 -7.20 -7.09
CA ALA A 407 -13.18 -8.62 -7.34
C ALA A 407 -13.59 -9.01 -8.79
N ALA A 408 -14.67 -8.41 -9.31
CA ALA A 408 -15.13 -8.64 -10.67
C ALA A 408 -14.14 -8.12 -11.73
N ARG A 409 -13.36 -7.05 -11.44
CA ARG A 409 -12.29 -6.57 -12.33
C ARG A 409 -11.27 -7.69 -12.61
N TYR A 410 -10.83 -8.42 -11.59
CA TYR A 410 -9.90 -9.55 -11.74
C TYR A 410 -10.55 -10.75 -12.44
N GLN A 411 -11.84 -11.03 -12.16
CA GLN A 411 -12.55 -12.14 -12.82
C GLN A 411 -12.76 -11.88 -14.32
N ARG A 412 -12.93 -10.62 -14.74
CA ARG A 412 -13.08 -10.24 -16.15
C ARG A 412 -11.77 -10.25 -16.96
N VAL A 413 -10.60 -10.28 -16.31
CA VAL A 413 -9.31 -10.33 -17.01
C VAL A 413 -9.27 -11.53 -17.95
N THR A 414 -8.88 -11.30 -19.21
CA THR A 414 -8.68 -12.32 -20.21
C THR A 414 -7.20 -12.57 -20.50
N ARG A 415 -6.87 -13.66 -21.16
CA ARG A 415 -5.51 -13.93 -21.62
C ARG A 415 -5.00 -12.85 -22.57
N ALA A 416 -5.89 -12.34 -23.42
CA ALA A 416 -5.58 -11.25 -24.34
C ALA A 416 -5.26 -9.94 -23.58
N ASP A 417 -5.94 -9.64 -22.48
CA ASP A 417 -5.63 -8.48 -21.66
C ASP A 417 -4.24 -8.58 -21.04
N VAL A 418 -3.88 -9.74 -20.49
CA VAL A 418 -2.54 -9.95 -19.91
C VAL A 418 -1.45 -9.80 -20.99
N GLN A 419 -1.64 -10.37 -22.17
CA GLN A 419 -0.69 -10.22 -23.28
C GLN A 419 -0.62 -8.77 -23.77
N ARG A 420 -1.74 -8.10 -23.86
CA ARG A 420 -1.82 -6.68 -24.25
C ARG A 420 -1.04 -5.78 -23.28
N VAL A 421 -1.23 -5.94 -21.97
CA VAL A 421 -0.49 -5.12 -20.98
C VAL A 421 0.98 -5.51 -20.93
N ALA A 422 1.33 -6.78 -21.05
CA ALA A 422 2.72 -7.20 -21.18
C ALA A 422 3.42 -6.49 -22.36
N LYS A 423 2.80 -6.52 -23.55
CA LYS A 423 3.31 -5.81 -24.73
C LYS A 423 3.34 -4.30 -24.55
N LYS A 424 2.29 -3.72 -23.92
CA LYS A 424 2.17 -2.26 -23.73
C LYS A 424 3.21 -1.70 -22.77
N TYR A 425 3.50 -2.39 -21.66
CA TYR A 425 4.35 -1.87 -20.58
C TYR A 425 5.74 -2.48 -20.56
N LEU A 426 5.88 -3.81 -20.69
CA LEU A 426 7.19 -4.46 -20.56
C LEU A 426 8.07 -4.35 -21.83
N SER A 427 7.52 -3.84 -22.96
CA SER A 427 8.30 -3.47 -24.15
C SER A 427 8.81 -2.02 -24.11
N THR A 428 8.45 -1.25 -23.08
CA THR A 428 8.90 0.14 -22.94
C THR A 428 10.22 0.21 -22.16
N PRO A 429 10.92 1.36 -22.26
CA PRO A 429 12.09 1.59 -21.40
C PRO A 429 11.78 1.46 -19.91
N LYS A 430 12.80 1.06 -19.14
CA LYS A 430 12.72 0.77 -17.70
C LYS A 430 13.94 1.25 -16.94
N ILE A 431 13.83 1.31 -15.63
CA ILE A 431 14.98 1.42 -14.73
C ILE A 431 15.45 -0.01 -14.41
N VAL A 432 16.75 -0.23 -14.53
CA VAL A 432 17.42 -1.46 -14.09
C VAL A 432 18.42 -1.08 -13.01
N LEU A 433 18.14 -1.43 -11.78
CA LEU A 433 19.04 -1.22 -10.65
C LEU A 433 19.70 -2.55 -10.28
N THR A 434 21.04 -2.56 -10.28
CA THR A 434 21.82 -3.68 -9.74
C THR A 434 22.40 -3.25 -8.40
N VAL A 435 21.99 -3.90 -7.31
CA VAL A 435 22.66 -3.78 -6.02
C VAL A 435 23.77 -4.81 -5.95
N VAL A 436 24.98 -4.39 -5.62
CA VAL A 436 26.17 -5.24 -5.58
C VAL A 436 26.89 -5.12 -4.24
N PRO A 437 27.62 -6.17 -3.81
CA PRO A 437 28.53 -6.04 -2.67
C PRO A 437 29.54 -4.92 -2.88
N GLU A 438 29.95 -4.23 -1.82
CA GLU A 438 30.97 -3.17 -1.86
C GLU A 438 32.22 -3.64 -2.62
N GLY A 439 32.70 -2.83 -3.57
CA GLY A 439 33.85 -3.12 -4.43
C GLY A 439 33.60 -4.12 -5.57
N LYS A 440 32.34 -4.57 -5.80
CA LYS A 440 31.98 -5.53 -6.86
C LYS A 440 31.15 -4.90 -7.99
N THR A 441 31.52 -3.69 -8.40
CA THR A 441 30.82 -2.97 -9.48
C THR A 441 30.89 -3.62 -10.86
N ASP A 442 31.80 -4.57 -11.05
CA ASP A 442 31.88 -5.44 -12.23
C ASP A 442 30.66 -6.36 -12.42
N LEU A 443 29.90 -6.59 -11.35
CA LEU A 443 28.64 -7.36 -11.38
C LEU A 443 27.43 -6.54 -11.89
N LYS A 444 27.56 -5.23 -12.11
CA LYS A 444 26.45 -4.40 -12.59
C LYS A 444 26.02 -4.77 -14.00
N LEU A 445 24.74 -4.62 -14.25
CA LEU A 445 24.20 -4.63 -15.61
C LEU A 445 24.46 -3.26 -16.29
N THR A 446 24.99 -3.26 -17.50
CA THR A 446 25.39 -2.04 -18.22
C THR A 446 24.60 -1.79 -19.50
N SER A 447 24.03 -2.85 -20.08
CA SER A 447 23.17 -2.79 -21.28
C SER A 447 22.26 -4.00 -21.33
N ILE A 448 21.14 -3.89 -22.00
CA ILE A 448 20.38 -5.06 -22.41
C ILE A 448 21.16 -5.64 -23.59
N GLY A 449 21.82 -6.77 -23.37
CA GLY A 449 22.75 -7.42 -24.29
C GLY A 449 22.37 -7.25 -25.75
N GLY A 450 23.08 -6.39 -26.39
CA GLY A 450 23.23 -6.36 -27.81
C GLY A 450 24.53 -7.07 -28.11
N ASP A 451 24.47 -8.36 -28.29
CA ASP A 451 25.47 -9.00 -29.14
C ASP A 451 25.23 -8.51 -30.56
N ARG A 452 26.24 -7.81 -31.08
CA ARG A 452 26.39 -7.60 -32.51
C ARG A 452 26.66 -8.92 -33.20
#